data_f1ff9b3c21e4a6ce4bf2fca2dde1d603
#
_entry.id   f1ff9b3c21e4a6ce4bf2fca2dde1d603
#
_cell.length_a   1.000
_cell.length_b   1.000
_cell.length_c   1.000
_cell.angle_alpha   90.00
_cell.angle_beta   90.00
_cell.angle_gamma   90.00
#
_symmetry.space_group_name_H-M   'P 1'
#
loop_
_entity.id
_entity.type
_entity.pdbx_description
1 polymer ?
#
loop_
_entity_poly.entity_id
_entity_poly.type
_entity_poly.pdbx_seq_one_letter_code
_entity_poly.pdbx_strand_id
1 'polypeptide(L)'
;KNMGRETFIAPMVWENGWPVVCPGTGKLDWAYPAPNLPEAPVEEIPETDDFDEKELAFCWNCLGTPAEGDFRLEDSCLKIRTTARPMEPTSPEVMGKIRSGMLPNVNCAGFVGRRQQHMSYTAVARMRFEPEESQTAGLILLQNNYHSLKAEMTCEKGKRILRVVKGYLTQEAEVTYHNVDMPYQKEICGEREWNSDTVILELKAEGQKNTFTAVEEDGTRHVLASELDGGFLGSETAGGFVGAYVG
;
A
#
# COMPACT_ATOMS: atom_id res chain seq x y z
N LYS A 1 -8.25 -6.87 -9.06
CA LYS A 1 -8.45 -7.09 -7.61
C LYS A 1 -7.33 -6.44 -6.81
N ASN A 2 -7.64 -5.52 -5.91
CA ASN A 2 -6.65 -4.81 -5.09
C ASN A 2 -6.02 -5.70 -4.00
N MET A 3 -6.70 -6.77 -3.59
CA MET A 3 -6.17 -7.73 -2.61
C MET A 3 -5.26 -8.81 -3.23
N GLY A 4 -5.08 -8.80 -4.55
CA GLY A 4 -4.25 -9.78 -5.25
C GLY A 4 -4.87 -11.17 -5.35
N ARG A 5 -4.04 -12.21 -5.36
CA ARG A 5 -4.50 -13.61 -5.38
C ARG A 5 -4.90 -14.07 -3.99
N GLU A 6 -5.99 -14.82 -3.95
CA GLU A 6 -6.55 -15.38 -2.72
C GLU A 6 -6.53 -16.92 -2.82
N THR A 7 -6.28 -17.57 -1.70
CA THR A 7 -6.32 -19.02 -1.59
C THR A 7 -7.68 -19.45 -1.03
N PHE A 8 -8.29 -20.44 -1.66
CA PHE A 8 -9.58 -20.97 -1.27
C PHE A 8 -9.45 -22.44 -0.89
N ILE A 9 -10.30 -22.89 0.03
CA ILE A 9 -10.46 -24.29 0.39
C ILE A 9 -11.79 -24.78 -0.19
N ALA A 10 -11.79 -25.93 -0.83
CA ALA A 10 -12.98 -26.56 -1.35
C ALA A 10 -12.98 -28.07 -1.02
N PRO A 11 -14.16 -28.68 -0.83
CA PRO A 11 -14.25 -30.13 -0.62
C PRO A 11 -13.76 -30.89 -1.86
N MET A 12 -13.02 -31.98 -1.65
CA MET A 12 -12.47 -32.81 -2.70
C MET A 12 -12.55 -34.27 -2.30
N VAL A 13 -12.88 -35.13 -3.25
CA VAL A 13 -12.83 -36.59 -3.12
C VAL A 13 -11.99 -37.20 -4.24
N TRP A 14 -11.48 -38.42 -3.99
CA TRP A 14 -10.78 -39.19 -5.00
C TRP A 14 -11.75 -40.18 -5.66
N GLU A 15 -11.99 -40.04 -6.96
CA GLU A 15 -12.80 -40.98 -7.76
C GLU A 15 -11.94 -41.61 -8.84
N ASN A 16 -11.82 -42.92 -8.82
CA ASN A 16 -11.01 -43.68 -9.80
C ASN A 16 -9.57 -43.16 -9.97
N GLY A 17 -8.95 -42.69 -8.88
CA GLY A 17 -7.60 -42.14 -8.89
C GLY A 17 -7.47 -40.69 -9.35
N TRP A 18 -8.61 -39.97 -9.56
CA TRP A 18 -8.65 -38.56 -9.93
C TRP A 18 -9.21 -37.70 -8.81
N PRO A 19 -8.64 -36.51 -8.55
CA PRO A 19 -9.22 -35.55 -7.59
C PRO A 19 -10.45 -34.87 -8.22
N VAL A 20 -11.59 -35.01 -7.56
CA VAL A 20 -12.85 -34.37 -7.97
C VAL A 20 -13.17 -33.29 -6.95
N VAL A 21 -13.06 -32.04 -7.35
CA VAL A 21 -13.37 -30.86 -6.54
C VAL A 21 -14.87 -30.60 -6.57
N CYS A 22 -15.45 -30.26 -5.41
CA CYS A 22 -16.89 -30.03 -5.26
C CYS A 22 -17.75 -31.16 -5.86
N PRO A 23 -17.61 -32.42 -5.35
CA PRO A 23 -18.31 -33.57 -5.90
C PRO A 23 -19.81 -33.34 -5.94
N GLY A 24 -20.46 -33.77 -7.01
CA GLY A 24 -21.89 -33.62 -7.25
C GLY A 24 -22.31 -32.28 -7.89
N THR A 25 -21.62 -31.19 -7.66
CA THR A 25 -21.95 -29.88 -8.24
C THR A 25 -20.94 -29.41 -9.30
N GLY A 26 -19.66 -29.77 -9.14
CA GLY A 26 -18.57 -29.28 -9.98
C GLY A 26 -18.36 -27.76 -9.94
N LYS A 27 -18.98 -27.09 -8.97
CA LYS A 27 -18.93 -25.61 -8.84
C LYS A 27 -18.47 -25.21 -7.45
N LEU A 28 -17.62 -24.18 -7.39
CA LEU A 28 -17.24 -23.55 -6.14
C LEU A 28 -18.40 -22.78 -5.54
N ASP A 29 -18.51 -22.83 -4.21
CA ASP A 29 -19.48 -22.07 -3.43
C ASP A 29 -18.76 -21.11 -2.50
N TRP A 30 -19.52 -20.15 -1.94
CA TRP A 30 -19.00 -19.15 -0.99
C TRP A 30 -18.79 -19.71 0.43
N ALA A 31 -19.41 -20.81 0.77
CA ALA A 31 -19.30 -21.42 2.08
C ALA A 31 -19.36 -22.94 1.97
N TYR A 32 -18.52 -23.61 2.76
CA TYR A 32 -18.52 -25.05 2.92
C TYR A 32 -18.53 -25.41 4.41
N PRO A 33 -19.03 -26.60 4.76
CA PRO A 33 -18.80 -27.12 6.11
C PRO A 33 -17.31 -27.18 6.40
N ALA A 34 -16.92 -26.76 7.60
CA ALA A 34 -15.55 -26.84 8.03
C ALA A 34 -15.07 -28.32 8.01
N PRO A 35 -13.82 -28.59 7.63
CA PRO A 35 -13.26 -29.94 7.75
C PRO A 35 -13.27 -30.40 9.20
N ASN A 36 -13.50 -31.70 9.43
CA ASN A 36 -13.50 -32.28 10.77
C ASN A 36 -12.07 -32.38 11.32
N LEU A 37 -11.51 -31.24 11.68
CA LEU A 37 -10.16 -31.11 12.27
C LEU A 37 -10.31 -30.51 13.68
N PRO A 38 -9.39 -30.77 14.59
CA PRO A 38 -9.34 -30.08 15.88
C PRO A 38 -9.27 -28.57 15.68
N GLU A 39 -9.99 -27.83 16.51
CA GLU A 39 -9.88 -26.37 16.53
C GLU A 39 -8.47 -25.97 16.95
N ALA A 40 -7.86 -25.10 16.16
CA ALA A 40 -6.58 -24.46 16.45
C ALA A 40 -6.76 -22.95 16.35
N PRO A 41 -7.14 -22.28 17.45
CA PRO A 41 -7.32 -20.84 17.43
C PRO A 41 -6.01 -20.16 17.05
N VAL A 42 -6.09 -19.23 16.09
CA VAL A 42 -4.98 -18.38 15.68
C VAL A 42 -5.12 -17.05 16.39
N GLU A 43 -4.03 -16.55 16.94
CA GLU A 43 -4.00 -15.23 17.56
C GLU A 43 -4.36 -14.16 16.52
N GLU A 44 -5.33 -13.31 16.84
CA GLU A 44 -5.74 -12.22 15.96
C GLU A 44 -4.64 -11.14 15.93
N ILE A 45 -4.33 -10.66 14.75
CA ILE A 45 -3.40 -9.54 14.57
C ILE A 45 -4.13 -8.26 15.00
N PRO A 46 -3.61 -7.48 15.95
CA PRO A 46 -4.24 -6.24 16.40
C PRO A 46 -4.49 -5.26 15.25
N GLU A 47 -5.64 -4.61 15.24
CA GLU A 47 -5.96 -3.57 14.27
C GLU A 47 -5.09 -2.32 14.48
N THR A 48 -4.76 -2.01 15.72
CA THR A 48 -3.92 -0.86 16.11
C THR A 48 -2.54 -1.33 16.58
N ASP A 49 -1.52 -0.57 16.25
CA ASP A 49 -0.15 -0.77 16.73
C ASP A 49 0.37 0.58 17.24
N ASP A 50 0.65 0.66 18.52
CA ASP A 50 1.21 1.83 19.19
C ASP A 50 2.75 1.81 19.20
N PHE A 51 3.35 0.77 18.57
CA PHE A 51 4.80 0.60 18.45
C PHE A 51 5.56 0.59 19.79
N ASP A 52 4.94 0.00 20.80
CA ASP A 52 5.52 -0.14 22.14
C ASP A 52 6.51 -1.30 22.25
N GLU A 53 6.48 -2.22 21.30
CA GLU A 53 7.33 -3.40 21.28
C GLU A 53 8.75 -3.06 20.79
N LYS A 54 9.71 -3.96 21.04
CA LYS A 54 11.10 -3.78 20.61
C LYS A 54 11.32 -4.03 19.12
N GLU A 55 10.44 -4.80 18.50
CA GLU A 55 10.52 -5.19 17.10
C GLU A 55 9.17 -4.98 16.44
N LEU A 56 9.15 -4.73 15.13
CA LEU A 56 7.92 -4.64 14.36
C LEU A 56 7.19 -5.99 14.39
N ALA A 57 5.88 -5.93 14.61
CA ALA A 57 5.03 -7.10 14.52
C ALA A 57 5.13 -7.74 13.11
N PHE A 58 4.96 -9.07 13.04
CA PHE A 58 5.11 -9.84 11.80
C PHE A 58 4.24 -9.39 10.63
N CYS A 59 3.15 -8.67 10.92
CA CYS A 59 2.26 -8.12 9.89
C CYS A 59 2.85 -6.91 9.13
N TRP A 60 3.90 -6.28 9.65
CA TRP A 60 4.56 -5.16 9.01
C TRP A 60 5.58 -5.61 7.97
N ASN A 61 5.56 -4.97 6.83
CA ASN A 61 6.41 -5.27 5.68
C ASN A 61 7.15 -4.02 5.22
N CYS A 62 8.35 -4.22 4.72
CA CYS A 62 9.18 -3.18 4.14
C CYS A 62 9.39 -3.44 2.64
N LEU A 63 9.72 -2.43 1.87
CA LEU A 63 10.16 -2.59 0.50
C LEU A 63 11.65 -2.96 0.48
N GLY A 64 11.91 -4.25 0.24
CA GLY A 64 13.26 -4.81 0.31
C GLY A 64 13.75 -5.00 1.73
N THR A 65 15.07 -5.07 1.90
CA THR A 65 15.70 -5.24 3.21
C THR A 65 16.16 -3.88 3.72
N PRO A 66 15.58 -3.38 4.82
CA PRO A 66 16.03 -2.14 5.44
C PRO A 66 17.48 -2.26 5.92
N ALA A 67 18.23 -1.18 5.82
CA ALA A 67 19.52 -1.09 6.48
C ALA A 67 19.36 -0.73 7.96
N GLU A 68 20.40 -0.97 8.74
CA GLU A 68 20.44 -0.55 10.15
C GLU A 68 20.19 0.96 10.27
N GLY A 69 19.20 1.33 11.10
CA GLY A 69 18.81 2.73 11.35
C GLY A 69 17.88 3.35 10.29
N ASP A 70 17.37 2.59 9.32
CA ASP A 70 16.35 3.09 8.37
C ASP A 70 15.00 3.29 9.08
N PHE A 71 14.70 2.46 10.06
CA PHE A 71 13.61 2.68 11.02
C PHE A 71 14.01 2.19 12.41
N ARG A 72 13.29 2.65 13.43
CA ARG A 72 13.41 2.19 14.81
C ARG A 72 12.12 2.42 15.56
N LEU A 73 11.89 1.58 16.57
CA LEU A 73 10.81 1.73 17.53
C LEU A 73 11.40 2.42 18.77
N GLU A 74 10.90 3.59 19.09
CA GLU A 74 11.39 4.41 20.19
C GLU A 74 10.30 5.38 20.64
N ASP A 75 10.10 5.52 21.93
CA ASP A 75 9.11 6.41 22.53
C ASP A 75 7.67 6.12 22.04
N SER A 76 7.27 4.84 21.96
CA SER A 76 5.97 4.40 21.43
C SER A 76 5.69 4.99 20.03
N CYS A 77 6.71 5.01 19.20
CA CYS A 77 6.64 5.52 17.84
C CYS A 77 7.48 4.70 16.89
N LEU A 78 6.96 4.50 15.68
CA LEU A 78 7.77 4.07 14.54
C LEU A 78 8.46 5.30 13.94
N LYS A 79 9.75 5.40 14.12
CA LYS A 79 10.60 6.47 13.54
C LYS A 79 11.21 5.96 12.24
N ILE A 80 10.84 6.56 11.12
CA ILE A 80 11.33 6.21 9.78
C ILE A 80 12.26 7.33 9.29
N ARG A 81 13.45 6.96 8.88
CA ARG A 81 14.41 7.91 8.30
C ARG A 81 14.02 8.23 6.86
N THR A 82 13.89 9.51 6.53
CA THR A 82 13.73 9.92 5.13
C THR A 82 14.96 9.50 4.30
N THR A 83 14.72 9.06 3.10
CA THR A 83 15.76 8.58 2.19
C THR A 83 15.75 9.35 0.87
N ALA A 84 16.92 9.52 0.27
CA ALA A 84 17.04 10.08 -1.08
C ALA A 84 16.57 9.10 -2.18
N ARG A 85 16.20 7.87 -1.82
CA ARG A 85 15.70 6.87 -2.76
C ARG A 85 14.19 7.03 -2.93
N PRO A 86 13.70 7.51 -4.07
CA PRO A 86 12.27 7.65 -4.30
C PRO A 86 11.61 6.27 -4.43
N MET A 87 10.37 6.15 -3.95
CA MET A 87 9.56 4.94 -4.15
C MET A 87 9.15 4.77 -5.62
N GLU A 88 8.90 5.89 -6.27
CA GLU A 88 8.51 5.91 -7.67
C GLU A 88 9.70 6.05 -8.60
N PRO A 89 9.55 5.63 -9.86
CA PRO A 89 10.58 5.80 -10.87
C PRO A 89 10.87 7.29 -11.10
N THR A 90 12.14 7.63 -11.12
CA THR A 90 12.57 9.02 -11.36
C THR A 90 12.71 9.34 -12.84
N SER A 91 12.85 8.32 -13.69
CA SER A 91 12.97 8.49 -15.15
C SER A 91 12.67 7.19 -15.89
N PRO A 92 12.29 7.24 -17.17
CA PRO A 92 12.14 6.07 -18.04
C PRO A 92 13.40 5.20 -18.10
N GLU A 93 14.59 5.80 -18.06
CA GLU A 93 15.85 5.07 -18.08
C GLU A 93 16.06 4.22 -16.82
N VAL A 94 15.75 4.76 -15.64
CA VAL A 94 15.78 4.00 -14.37
C VAL A 94 14.79 2.84 -14.42
N MET A 95 13.61 3.06 -14.98
CA MET A 95 12.60 2.03 -15.22
C MET A 95 13.12 0.89 -16.09
N GLY A 96 13.73 1.23 -17.21
CA GLY A 96 14.31 0.24 -18.13
C GLY A 96 15.37 -0.61 -17.46
N LYS A 97 16.23 -0.01 -16.63
CA LYS A 97 17.27 -0.71 -15.87
C LYS A 97 16.71 -1.64 -14.80
N ILE A 98 15.64 -1.25 -14.10
CA ILE A 98 14.96 -2.11 -13.14
C ILE A 98 14.35 -3.33 -13.84
N ARG A 99 13.68 -3.13 -14.97
CA ARG A 99 13.05 -4.21 -15.75
C ARG A 99 14.04 -5.19 -16.35
N SER A 100 15.17 -4.68 -16.84
CA SER A 100 16.24 -5.52 -17.38
C SER A 100 17.03 -6.28 -16.30
N GLY A 101 16.72 -6.07 -15.03
CA GLY A 101 17.47 -6.64 -13.90
C GLY A 101 18.83 -6.00 -13.66
N MET A 102 19.16 -4.91 -14.36
CA MET A 102 20.40 -4.17 -14.16
C MET A 102 20.42 -3.33 -12.88
N LEU A 103 19.24 -2.95 -12.38
CA LEU A 103 19.08 -2.34 -11.08
C LEU A 103 18.13 -3.21 -10.26
N PRO A 104 18.41 -3.41 -8.97
CA PRO A 104 17.46 -4.05 -8.08
C PRO A 104 16.18 -3.21 -8.05
N ASN A 105 15.04 -3.87 -7.85
CA ASN A 105 13.81 -3.15 -7.49
C ASN A 105 14.15 -2.13 -6.43
N VAL A 106 13.61 -0.92 -6.56
CA VAL A 106 13.97 0.18 -5.69
C VAL A 106 13.69 -0.25 -4.26
N ASN A 107 14.75 -0.55 -3.53
CA ASN A 107 14.67 -0.76 -2.09
C ASN A 107 14.40 0.60 -1.47
N CYS A 108 13.15 0.90 -1.21
CA CYS A 108 12.79 2.09 -0.47
C CYS A 108 12.77 1.75 1.01
N ALA A 109 13.83 2.13 1.68
CA ALA A 109 13.94 1.99 3.12
C ALA A 109 12.89 2.81 3.90
N GLY A 110 12.27 3.79 3.26
CA GLY A 110 11.28 4.68 3.86
C GLY A 110 9.84 4.15 3.85
N PHE A 111 9.59 2.87 3.62
CA PHE A 111 8.25 2.28 3.62
C PHE A 111 8.12 1.18 4.67
N VAL A 112 7.09 1.30 5.50
CA VAL A 112 6.63 0.25 6.40
C VAL A 112 5.10 0.17 6.28
N GLY A 113 4.56 -0.98 5.92
CA GLY A 113 3.13 -1.11 5.66
C GLY A 113 2.58 -2.51 5.91
N ARG A 114 1.26 -2.59 5.99
CA ARG A 114 0.48 -3.84 6.09
C ARG A 114 -0.19 -4.14 4.77
N ARG A 115 -0.32 -5.42 4.46
CA ARG A 115 -1.10 -5.86 3.30
C ARG A 115 -2.57 -5.51 3.47
N GLN A 116 -3.20 -4.96 2.44
CA GLN A 116 -4.64 -4.77 2.38
C GLN A 116 -5.36 -6.11 2.48
N GLN A 117 -6.25 -6.28 3.46
CA GLN A 117 -7.01 -7.51 3.71
C GLN A 117 -8.49 -7.38 3.40
N HIS A 118 -9.02 -6.15 3.31
CA HIS A 118 -10.43 -5.86 3.11
C HIS A 118 -10.65 -4.90 1.95
N MET A 119 -11.80 -4.99 1.29
CA MET A 119 -12.19 -4.05 0.25
C MET A 119 -12.74 -2.74 0.82
N SER A 120 -13.23 -2.78 2.05
CA SER A 120 -13.70 -1.60 2.78
C SER A 120 -13.03 -1.56 4.13
N TYR A 121 -12.32 -0.48 4.41
CA TYR A 121 -11.56 -0.28 5.65
C TYR A 121 -11.24 1.21 5.85
N THR A 122 -10.80 1.53 7.05
CA THR A 122 -10.19 2.82 7.36
C THR A 122 -8.79 2.57 7.93
N ALA A 123 -7.79 3.20 7.32
CA ALA A 123 -6.44 3.24 7.86
C ALA A 123 -6.15 4.63 8.40
N VAL A 124 -5.58 4.69 9.59
CA VAL A 124 -5.26 5.95 10.28
C VAL A 124 -3.81 5.94 10.70
N ALA A 125 -3.09 6.99 10.38
CA ALA A 125 -1.72 7.19 10.82
C ALA A 125 -1.56 8.59 11.45
N ARG A 126 -1.15 8.64 12.73
CA ARG A 126 -0.72 9.89 13.33
C ARG A 126 0.74 10.09 13.01
N MET A 127 1.05 11.18 12.34
CA MET A 127 2.40 11.50 11.88
C MET A 127 2.86 12.83 12.45
N ARG A 128 4.12 12.88 12.87
CA ARG A 128 4.86 14.12 13.11
C ARG A 128 6.00 14.18 12.11
N PHE A 129 6.04 15.26 11.34
CA PHE A 129 7.05 15.46 10.32
C PHE A 129 7.29 16.94 10.05
N GLU A 130 8.55 17.32 10.07
CA GLU A 130 9.00 18.66 9.73
C GLU A 130 9.84 18.60 8.45
N PRO A 131 9.18 18.70 7.26
CA PRO A 131 9.87 18.53 5.99
C PRO A 131 10.80 19.70 5.67
N GLU A 132 12.00 19.38 5.22
CA GLU A 132 12.82 20.30 4.43
C GLU A 132 12.34 20.32 2.97
N GLU A 133 12.87 21.25 2.16
CA GLU A 133 12.48 21.39 0.76
C GLU A 133 12.56 20.06 0.00
N SER A 134 11.49 19.68 -0.66
CA SER A 134 11.33 18.43 -1.43
C SER A 134 11.32 17.12 -0.62
N GLN A 135 11.43 17.14 0.70
CA GLN A 135 11.19 15.95 1.51
C GLN A 135 9.70 15.64 1.59
N THR A 136 9.36 14.37 1.65
CA THR A 136 7.97 13.91 1.78
C THR A 136 7.84 12.75 2.76
N ALA A 137 6.76 12.73 3.52
CA ALA A 137 6.32 11.59 4.33
C ALA A 137 4.79 11.57 4.39
N GLY A 138 4.19 10.40 4.59
CA GLY A 138 2.72 10.33 4.64
C GLY A 138 2.17 8.91 4.69
N LEU A 139 0.90 8.78 4.36
CA LEU A 139 0.15 7.52 4.29
C LEU A 139 -0.09 7.14 2.82
N ILE A 140 0.29 5.92 2.46
CA ILE A 140 0.21 5.44 1.08
C ILE A 140 -0.60 4.16 0.95
N LEU A 141 -1.37 4.05 -0.12
CA LEU A 141 -1.93 2.82 -0.67
C LEU A 141 -1.08 2.43 -1.88
N LEU A 142 -0.26 1.40 -1.71
CA LEU A 142 0.81 1.01 -2.63
C LEU A 142 0.52 -0.35 -3.25
N GLN A 143 0.41 -0.43 -4.58
CA GLN A 143 0.38 -1.70 -5.30
C GLN A 143 1.79 -2.11 -5.74
N ASN A 144 2.52 -1.19 -6.32
CA ASN A 144 3.91 -1.34 -6.74
C ASN A 144 4.55 0.04 -6.93
N ASN A 145 5.80 0.10 -7.34
CA ASN A 145 6.52 1.37 -7.53
C ASN A 145 5.90 2.30 -8.60
N TYR A 146 4.94 1.82 -9.37
CA TYR A 146 4.32 2.56 -10.48
C TYR A 146 2.85 2.90 -10.24
N HIS A 147 2.22 2.26 -9.25
CA HIS A 147 0.79 2.43 -8.98
C HIS A 147 0.57 2.63 -7.49
N SER A 148 0.24 3.86 -7.13
CA SER A 148 0.00 4.25 -5.75
C SER A 148 -0.98 5.43 -5.63
N LEU A 149 -1.67 5.49 -4.50
CA LEU A 149 -2.36 6.67 -3.98
C LEU A 149 -1.72 7.04 -2.64
N LYS A 150 -1.31 8.28 -2.46
CA LYS A 150 -0.69 8.70 -1.21
C LYS A 150 -1.13 10.09 -0.77
N ALA A 151 -1.37 10.25 0.52
CA ALA A 151 -1.43 11.55 1.17
C ALA A 151 -0.06 11.83 1.77
N GLU A 152 0.60 12.89 1.36
CA GLU A 152 1.95 13.24 1.82
C GLU A 152 2.03 14.68 2.32
N MET A 153 2.84 14.91 3.34
CA MET A 153 3.29 16.22 3.76
C MET A 153 4.62 16.52 3.08
N THR A 154 4.77 17.72 2.52
CA THR A 154 6.00 18.20 1.88
C THR A 154 6.25 19.66 2.22
N CYS A 155 7.43 20.17 1.88
CA CYS A 155 7.75 21.59 1.95
C CYS A 155 8.02 22.14 0.54
N GLU A 156 7.32 23.22 0.20
CA GLU A 156 7.53 23.94 -1.05
C GLU A 156 7.61 25.45 -0.76
N LYS A 157 8.71 26.06 -1.14
CA LYS A 157 8.96 27.51 -0.91
C LYS A 157 8.79 27.92 0.56
N GLY A 158 9.24 27.05 1.48
CA GLY A 158 9.15 27.30 2.91
C GLY A 158 7.76 27.08 3.53
N LYS A 159 6.80 26.55 2.78
CA LYS A 159 5.45 26.23 3.27
C LYS A 159 5.24 24.73 3.33
N ARG A 160 4.64 24.24 4.40
CA ARG A 160 4.19 22.85 4.47
C ARG A 160 2.91 22.69 3.67
N ILE A 161 2.87 21.68 2.85
CA ILE A 161 1.74 21.33 2.00
C ILE A 161 1.35 19.88 2.28
N LEU A 162 0.08 19.65 2.55
CA LEU A 162 -0.52 18.32 2.47
C LEU A 162 -1.13 18.15 1.10
N ARG A 163 -0.81 17.07 0.41
CA ARG A 163 -1.38 16.75 -0.89
C ARG A 163 -1.68 15.27 -1.06
N VAL A 164 -2.63 14.98 -1.92
CA VAL A 164 -2.90 13.61 -2.38
C VAL A 164 -2.37 13.47 -3.79
N VAL A 165 -1.52 12.47 -3.98
CA VAL A 165 -0.86 12.19 -5.26
C VAL A 165 -1.25 10.80 -5.73
N LYS A 166 -1.68 10.70 -6.99
CA LYS A 166 -1.86 9.47 -7.73
C LYS A 166 -0.67 9.25 -8.65
N GLY A 167 0.01 8.11 -8.49
CA GLY A 167 1.08 7.69 -9.37
C GLY A 167 0.64 6.49 -10.21
N TYR A 168 0.83 6.53 -11.54
CA TYR A 168 0.39 5.45 -12.43
C TYR A 168 1.13 5.45 -13.75
N LEU A 169 1.11 4.31 -14.45
CA LEU A 169 1.50 4.21 -15.84
C LEU A 169 0.30 4.48 -16.74
N THR A 170 0.50 5.16 -17.86
CA THR A 170 -0.57 5.34 -18.85
C THR A 170 -0.90 4.03 -19.56
N GLN A 171 -2.12 3.88 -20.07
CA GLN A 171 -2.57 2.65 -20.75
C GLN A 171 -1.69 2.23 -21.94
N GLU A 172 -1.07 3.16 -22.62
CA GLU A 172 -0.11 2.87 -23.69
C GLU A 172 1.12 2.12 -23.17
N ALA A 173 1.45 2.29 -21.92
CA ALA A 173 2.55 1.62 -21.24
C ALA A 173 2.23 0.15 -20.87
N GLU A 174 0.99 -0.21 -20.65
CA GLU A 174 0.56 -1.57 -20.29
C GLU A 174 0.76 -2.56 -21.44
N VAL A 175 0.62 -2.11 -22.67
CA VAL A 175 0.71 -2.95 -23.88
C VAL A 175 2.15 -3.23 -24.30
N THR A 176 3.11 -2.42 -23.85
CA THR A 176 4.50 -2.48 -24.31
C THR A 176 5.46 -3.00 -23.22
N TYR A 177 5.27 -4.22 -22.77
CA TYR A 177 6.15 -4.92 -21.80
C TYR A 177 7.65 -4.94 -22.20
N HIS A 178 7.99 -4.49 -23.42
CA HIS A 178 9.33 -4.54 -23.97
C HIS A 178 9.93 -3.18 -24.38
N ASN A 179 9.20 -2.08 -24.27
CA ASN A 179 9.71 -0.76 -24.66
C ASN A 179 10.01 0.16 -23.47
N VAL A 180 11.13 0.87 -23.60
CA VAL A 180 11.84 1.62 -22.55
C VAL A 180 11.12 2.92 -22.14
N ASP A 181 10.12 3.37 -22.90
CA ASP A 181 9.44 4.66 -22.72
C ASP A 181 8.03 4.50 -22.16
N MET A 182 7.93 3.96 -20.93
CA MET A 182 6.63 3.98 -20.25
C MET A 182 6.49 5.27 -19.48
N PRO A 183 5.58 6.16 -19.87
CA PRO A 183 5.38 7.42 -19.19
C PRO A 183 4.71 7.16 -17.84
N TYR A 184 5.48 7.31 -16.77
CA TYR A 184 4.95 7.40 -15.43
C TYR A 184 4.35 8.78 -15.23
N GLN A 185 3.13 8.81 -14.75
CA GLN A 185 2.37 10.03 -14.49
C GLN A 185 2.19 10.24 -12.99
N LYS A 186 2.25 11.49 -12.58
CA LYS A 186 1.84 11.94 -11.25
C LYS A 186 0.71 12.96 -11.41
N GLU A 187 -0.37 12.73 -10.69
CA GLU A 187 -1.53 13.61 -10.64
C GLU A 187 -1.74 14.07 -9.21
N ILE A 188 -1.80 15.38 -8.99
CA ILE A 188 -2.19 15.95 -7.70
C ILE A 188 -3.72 15.99 -7.67
N CYS A 189 -4.32 15.12 -6.85
CA CYS A 189 -5.77 14.99 -6.72
C CYS A 189 -6.38 16.01 -5.75
N GLY A 190 -5.58 16.61 -4.92
CA GLY A 190 -5.96 17.65 -3.98
C GLY A 190 -4.77 18.08 -3.14
N GLU A 191 -4.77 19.34 -2.71
CA GLU A 191 -3.71 19.91 -1.87
C GLU A 191 -4.21 21.03 -0.98
N ARG A 192 -3.52 21.26 0.11
CA ARG A 192 -3.74 22.41 0.99
C ARG A 192 -2.49 22.76 1.79
N GLU A 193 -2.35 24.03 2.14
CA GLU A 193 -1.34 24.51 3.09
C GLU A 193 -1.64 23.95 4.49
N TRP A 194 -0.58 23.51 5.21
CA TRP A 194 -0.69 22.94 6.54
C TRP A 194 0.26 23.62 7.52
N ASN A 195 -0.26 24.04 8.68
CA ASN A 195 0.51 24.91 9.58
C ASN A 195 1.15 24.18 10.76
N SER A 196 0.87 22.89 10.92
CA SER A 196 1.41 22.04 12.00
C SER A 196 2.50 21.09 11.48
N ASP A 197 3.40 20.66 12.36
CA ASP A 197 4.31 19.54 12.12
C ASP A 197 3.64 18.19 12.38
N THR A 198 2.44 18.19 12.94
CA THR A 198 1.63 17.00 13.21
C THR A 198 0.39 16.95 12.33
N VAL A 199 -0.02 15.75 11.96
CA VAL A 199 -1.25 15.47 11.25
C VAL A 199 -1.71 14.05 11.54
N ILE A 200 -3.02 13.83 11.58
CA ILE A 200 -3.61 12.51 11.50
C ILE A 200 -4.11 12.33 10.07
N LEU A 201 -3.49 11.41 9.34
CA LEU A 201 -3.89 11.04 7.99
C LEU A 201 -4.84 9.86 8.06
N GLU A 202 -5.96 9.97 7.40
CA GLU A 202 -6.97 8.93 7.31
C GLU A 202 -7.22 8.57 5.84
N LEU A 203 -7.13 7.29 5.52
CA LEU A 203 -7.54 6.69 4.26
C LEU A 203 -8.78 5.85 4.51
N LYS A 204 -9.91 6.25 3.97
CA LYS A 204 -11.14 5.45 3.93
C LYS A 204 -11.31 4.83 2.56
N ALA A 205 -11.35 3.50 2.50
CA ALA A 205 -11.66 2.74 1.30
C ALA A 205 -13.08 2.14 1.41
N GLU A 206 -13.88 2.32 0.37
CA GLU A 206 -15.22 1.74 0.22
C GLU A 206 -15.30 1.05 -1.16
N GLY A 207 -14.92 -0.22 -1.18
CA GLY A 207 -14.70 -0.94 -2.43
C GLY A 207 -13.52 -0.35 -3.21
N GLN A 208 -13.79 0.22 -4.38
CA GLN A 208 -12.77 0.86 -5.23
C GLN A 208 -12.65 2.37 -5.00
N LYS A 209 -13.49 2.95 -4.14
CA LYS A 209 -13.48 4.38 -3.86
C LYS A 209 -12.63 4.69 -2.65
N ASN A 210 -11.69 5.62 -2.80
CA ASN A 210 -10.76 6.02 -1.75
C ASN A 210 -10.94 7.50 -1.43
N THR A 211 -10.93 7.82 -0.14
CA THR A 211 -10.99 9.18 0.38
C THR A 211 -9.84 9.39 1.35
N PHE A 212 -9.06 10.44 1.15
CA PHE A 212 -8.03 10.89 2.08
C PHE A 212 -8.50 12.11 2.85
N THR A 213 -8.33 12.07 4.16
CA THR A 213 -8.68 13.15 5.09
C THR A 213 -7.48 13.46 5.97
N ALA A 214 -7.19 14.74 6.16
CA ALA A 214 -6.29 15.19 7.21
C ALA A 214 -7.11 15.66 8.41
N VAL A 215 -6.68 15.28 9.61
CA VAL A 215 -7.35 15.66 10.86
C VAL A 215 -6.35 16.39 11.73
N GLU A 216 -6.74 17.55 12.24
CA GLU A 216 -5.97 18.34 13.20
C GLU A 216 -6.03 17.72 14.59
N GLU A 217 -5.17 18.14 15.51
CA GLU A 217 -5.16 17.62 16.88
C GLU A 217 -6.44 17.94 17.67
N ASP A 218 -7.14 19.01 17.31
CA ASP A 218 -8.44 19.38 17.88
C ASP A 218 -9.63 18.60 17.30
N GLY A 219 -9.37 17.71 16.35
CA GLY A 219 -10.36 16.90 15.67
C GLY A 219 -10.97 17.54 14.42
N THR A 220 -10.55 18.74 14.03
CA THR A 220 -11.01 19.38 12.80
C THR A 220 -10.59 18.56 11.58
N ARG A 221 -11.55 18.25 10.70
CA ARG A 221 -11.38 17.35 9.57
C ARG A 221 -11.35 18.09 8.24
N HIS A 222 -10.40 17.74 7.40
CA HIS A 222 -10.21 18.33 6.09
C HIS A 222 -10.09 17.22 5.04
N VAL A 223 -11.12 17.05 4.22
CA VAL A 223 -11.04 16.12 3.08
C VAL A 223 -10.02 16.68 2.09
N LEU A 224 -8.95 15.94 1.86
CA LEU A 224 -7.91 16.30 0.90
C LEU A 224 -8.30 15.90 -0.53
N ALA A 225 -8.85 14.70 -0.69
CA ALA A 225 -9.39 14.20 -1.94
C ALA A 225 -10.39 13.08 -1.66
N SER A 226 -11.43 12.95 -2.45
CA SER A 226 -12.50 11.96 -2.29
C SER A 226 -12.87 11.29 -3.60
N GLU A 227 -13.59 10.16 -3.50
CA GLU A 227 -14.07 9.38 -4.66
C GLU A 227 -12.96 8.97 -5.64
N LEU A 228 -11.71 8.85 -5.18
CA LEU A 228 -10.60 8.43 -6.01
C LEU A 228 -10.77 6.97 -6.40
N ASP A 229 -10.79 6.70 -7.71
CA ASP A 229 -10.86 5.34 -8.21
C ASP A 229 -9.57 4.57 -7.90
N GLY A 230 -9.68 3.50 -7.10
CA GLY A 230 -8.59 2.58 -6.77
C GLY A 230 -8.50 1.38 -7.72
N GLY A 231 -9.32 1.30 -8.76
CA GLY A 231 -9.33 0.19 -9.72
C GLY A 231 -7.99 0.01 -10.42
N PHE A 232 -7.27 1.10 -10.66
CA PHE A 232 -5.94 1.08 -11.28
C PHE A 232 -4.86 0.41 -10.39
N LEU A 233 -5.14 0.19 -9.09
CA LEU A 233 -4.27 -0.55 -8.16
C LEU A 233 -4.54 -2.08 -8.23
N GLY A 234 -5.50 -2.50 -9.03
CA GLY A 234 -5.76 -3.91 -9.23
C GLY A 234 -4.68 -4.59 -10.07
N SER A 235 -4.47 -5.90 -9.85
CA SER A 235 -3.49 -6.69 -10.61
C SER A 235 -3.78 -6.71 -12.12
N GLU A 236 -5.00 -6.46 -12.53
CA GLU A 236 -5.42 -6.37 -13.93
C GLU A 236 -4.82 -5.14 -14.63
N THR A 237 -4.65 -4.04 -13.91
CA THR A 237 -4.11 -2.77 -14.44
C THR A 237 -2.64 -2.60 -14.05
N ALA A 238 -2.33 -2.76 -12.76
CA ALA A 238 -0.98 -2.55 -12.25
C ALA A 238 -0.02 -3.71 -12.56
N GLY A 239 -0.55 -4.83 -13.01
CA GLY A 239 0.21 -6.06 -13.22
C GLY A 239 0.60 -6.76 -11.91
N GLY A 240 1.32 -7.89 -12.06
CA GLY A 240 1.75 -8.69 -10.92
C GLY A 240 0.66 -9.58 -10.34
N PHE A 241 0.95 -10.17 -9.18
CA PHE A 241 0.08 -11.16 -8.53
C PHE A 241 -0.13 -10.86 -7.04
N VAL A 242 0.37 -9.75 -6.56
CA VAL A 242 0.28 -9.34 -5.16
C VAL A 242 -0.86 -8.34 -4.95
N GLY A 243 -1.33 -8.21 -3.71
CA GLY A 243 -2.29 -7.18 -3.32
C GLY A 243 -1.59 -5.89 -2.91
N ALA A 244 -2.38 -4.83 -2.79
CA ALA A 244 -1.90 -3.55 -2.31
C ALA A 244 -1.51 -3.59 -0.83
N TYR A 245 -0.68 -2.64 -0.43
CA TYR A 245 -0.23 -2.39 0.94
C TYR A 245 -0.67 -1.00 1.37
N VAL A 246 -0.93 -0.85 2.66
CA VAL A 246 -1.21 0.42 3.33
C VAL A 246 -0.10 0.68 4.34
N GLY A 247 0.56 1.81 4.26
CA GLY A 247 1.67 2.13 5.16
C GLY A 247 2.13 3.56 5.10
#